data_f7e985b26471cdd9756bcc7ba1094c0d
#
_entry.id   f7e985b26471cdd9756bcc7ba1094c0d
#
_cell.length_a   1.000
_cell.length_b   1.000
_cell.length_c   1.000
_cell.angle_alpha   90.00
_cell.angle_beta   90.00
_cell.angle_gamma   90.00
#
_symmetry.space_group_name_H-M   'P 1'
#
loop_
_entity.id
_entity.type
_entity.pdbx_description
1 polymer ?
#
loop_
_entity_poly.entity_id
_entity_poly.type
_entity_poly.pdbx_seq_one_letter_code
_entity_poly.pdbx_strand_id
1 'polypeptide(L)'
;MNNKTIETEVLIVGGGPVGLAMAHELSYQGIDCVLIEQSDGVVADPKVSTVGPRSMEFCRRWGIAQQIRDAGWPKDHPLDVAWVTAVGGHEIFRVRFASYAERILPEYTPEPEQVCPQNWFAPIFLNHLGLYPEGLVKLLSRLDSFEQTDEGIIAQVTNLELERTEPIQAQYLIACDGASSRIRKACGVETSTFHGTQKFQSVVFKAPELAAQLGKDNAMVFFLVNPTIQEPLRAVDGQGLYRLILKPQADGQVRDATEAIQAAIAIDTPIEIISNLPWHLTHRVAEHYNYGRVFLVGDSAHTLSPSGGFGMNT
;
A
#
# COMPACT_ATOMS: atom_id res chain seq x y z
N MET A 1 -11.81 -37.65 -5.76
CA MET A 1 -10.58 -37.22 -5.12
C MET A 1 -11.03 -36.55 -3.82
N ASN A 2 -10.52 -37.00 -2.65
CA ASN A 2 -10.91 -36.41 -1.37
C ASN A 2 -10.47 -34.97 -1.35
N ASN A 3 -11.44 -34.05 -1.33
CA ASN A 3 -11.17 -32.63 -1.02
C ASN A 3 -10.76 -32.60 0.45
N LYS A 4 -9.46 -32.50 0.71
CA LYS A 4 -8.96 -32.30 2.08
C LYS A 4 -9.35 -30.88 2.49
N THR A 5 -10.25 -30.74 3.43
CA THR A 5 -10.57 -29.46 4.05
C THR A 5 -9.32 -28.92 4.72
N ILE A 6 -8.99 -27.66 4.47
CA ILE A 6 -7.92 -26.96 5.19
C ILE A 6 -8.51 -26.47 6.50
N GLU A 7 -7.85 -26.78 7.62
CA GLU A 7 -8.22 -26.30 8.94
C GLU A 7 -7.13 -25.35 9.45
N THR A 8 -7.51 -24.24 10.06
CA THR A 8 -6.59 -23.24 10.63
C THR A 8 -7.26 -22.49 11.79
N GLU A 9 -6.50 -21.88 12.66
CA GLU A 9 -7.09 -21.01 13.71
C GLU A 9 -7.59 -19.70 13.11
N VAL A 10 -6.85 -19.10 12.15
CA VAL A 10 -7.18 -17.81 11.58
C VAL A 10 -7.08 -17.82 10.06
N LEU A 11 -8.16 -17.43 9.39
CA LEU A 11 -8.17 -17.13 7.96
C LEU A 11 -8.03 -15.64 7.74
N ILE A 12 -6.96 -15.21 7.06
CA ILE A 12 -6.70 -13.83 6.67
C ILE A 12 -7.09 -13.67 5.20
N VAL A 13 -7.94 -12.70 4.88
CA VAL A 13 -8.40 -12.44 3.52
C VAL A 13 -7.86 -11.11 3.01
N GLY A 14 -6.94 -11.18 2.04
CA GLY A 14 -6.26 -10.05 1.42
C GLY A 14 -4.77 -9.99 1.74
N GLY A 15 -3.92 -10.07 0.70
CA GLY A 15 -2.45 -10.04 0.77
C GLY A 15 -1.85 -8.64 0.63
N GLY A 16 -2.63 -7.58 0.92
CA GLY A 16 -2.11 -6.24 1.01
C GLY A 16 -1.20 -6.04 2.24
N PRO A 17 -0.65 -4.82 2.42
CA PRO A 17 0.26 -4.50 3.52
C PRO A 17 -0.21 -4.97 4.90
N VAL A 18 -1.49 -4.75 5.18
CA VAL A 18 -2.10 -5.07 6.48
C VAL A 18 -2.26 -6.58 6.66
N GLY A 19 -2.70 -7.30 5.62
CA GLY A 19 -2.84 -8.76 5.70
C GLY A 19 -1.49 -9.46 5.85
N LEU A 20 -0.47 -9.01 5.12
CA LEU A 20 0.89 -9.51 5.26
C LEU A 20 1.45 -9.24 6.67
N ALA A 21 1.24 -8.05 7.22
CA ALA A 21 1.64 -7.72 8.59
C ALA A 21 0.90 -8.58 9.62
N MET A 22 -0.39 -8.83 9.41
CA MET A 22 -1.20 -9.69 10.27
C MET A 22 -0.69 -11.14 10.25
N ALA A 23 -0.38 -11.68 9.07
CA ALA A 23 0.19 -13.02 8.94
C ALA A 23 1.54 -13.13 9.67
N HIS A 24 2.41 -12.12 9.55
CA HIS A 24 3.67 -12.06 10.29
C HIS A 24 3.46 -12.05 11.79
N GLU A 25 2.54 -11.21 12.29
CA GLU A 25 2.32 -11.11 13.73
C GLU A 25 1.74 -12.40 14.31
N LEU A 26 0.74 -13.00 13.66
CA LEU A 26 0.16 -14.25 14.11
C LEU A 26 1.20 -15.38 14.10
N SER A 27 1.98 -15.49 13.02
CA SER A 27 3.06 -16.48 12.94
C SER A 27 4.15 -16.25 14.02
N TYR A 28 4.50 -15.01 14.29
CA TYR A 28 5.43 -14.66 15.36
C TYR A 28 4.92 -15.07 16.75
N GLN A 29 3.60 -14.99 16.95
CA GLN A 29 2.93 -15.44 18.18
C GLN A 29 2.68 -16.97 18.23
N GLY A 30 3.02 -17.70 17.17
CA GLY A 30 2.79 -19.14 17.09
C GLY A 30 1.33 -19.53 16.84
N ILE A 31 0.52 -18.60 16.31
CA ILE A 31 -0.88 -18.84 15.97
C ILE A 31 -0.95 -19.32 14.51
N ASP A 32 -1.60 -20.47 14.30
CA ASP A 32 -1.80 -21.03 12.97
C ASP A 32 -2.73 -20.16 12.13
N CYS A 33 -2.26 -19.73 10.96
CA CYS A 33 -3.04 -18.87 10.09
C CYS A 33 -2.79 -19.18 8.60
N VAL A 34 -3.83 -18.95 7.81
CA VAL A 34 -3.78 -19.05 6.34
C VAL A 34 -4.17 -17.67 5.78
N LEU A 35 -3.28 -17.09 4.99
CA LEU A 35 -3.56 -15.88 4.23
C LEU A 35 -3.93 -16.26 2.80
N ILE A 36 -5.07 -15.77 2.31
CA ILE A 36 -5.47 -15.88 0.91
C ILE A 36 -5.43 -14.51 0.22
N GLU A 37 -4.93 -14.49 -1.01
CA GLU A 37 -4.86 -13.31 -1.87
C GLU A 37 -5.28 -13.69 -3.30
N GLN A 38 -6.20 -12.91 -3.88
CA GLN A 38 -6.74 -13.20 -5.21
C GLN A 38 -5.77 -12.89 -6.36
N SER A 39 -4.79 -12.01 -6.13
CA SER A 39 -3.73 -11.71 -7.10
C SER A 39 -2.54 -12.67 -6.96
N ASP A 40 -1.60 -12.55 -7.88
CA ASP A 40 -0.31 -13.25 -7.86
C ASP A 40 0.72 -12.63 -6.89
N GLY A 41 0.33 -11.59 -6.14
CA GLY A 41 1.20 -10.87 -5.21
C GLY A 41 2.09 -9.82 -5.88
N VAL A 42 2.05 -9.67 -7.20
CA VAL A 42 2.81 -8.63 -7.92
C VAL A 42 2.13 -7.27 -7.78
N VAL A 43 2.90 -6.28 -7.37
CA VAL A 43 2.43 -4.91 -7.20
C VAL A 43 2.97 -4.03 -8.32
N ALA A 44 2.17 -3.83 -9.35
CA ALA A 44 2.52 -2.98 -10.50
C ALA A 44 2.35 -1.48 -10.21
N ASP A 45 1.37 -1.12 -9.36
CA ASP A 45 1.08 0.27 -8.97
C ASP A 45 1.23 0.44 -7.45
N PRO A 46 2.45 0.72 -6.93
CA PRO A 46 2.71 0.79 -5.49
C PRO A 46 1.97 1.95 -4.85
N LYS A 47 1.12 1.66 -3.87
CA LYS A 47 0.31 2.66 -3.16
C LYS A 47 1.02 3.25 -1.93
N VAL A 48 1.90 2.50 -1.32
CA VAL A 48 2.63 2.85 -0.10
C VAL A 48 4.08 3.16 -0.44
N SER A 49 4.64 4.22 0.14
CA SER A 49 6.05 4.56 -0.06
C SER A 49 6.84 4.65 1.24
N THR A 50 6.20 4.94 2.37
CA THR A 50 6.89 5.13 3.65
C THR A 50 6.39 4.13 4.68
N VAL A 51 7.30 3.34 5.22
CA VAL A 51 7.09 2.49 6.39
C VAL A 51 7.47 3.31 7.61
N GLY A 52 6.49 3.67 8.44
CA GLY A 52 6.69 4.54 9.60
C GLY A 52 7.48 3.88 10.73
N PRO A 53 7.92 4.65 11.75
CA PRO A 53 8.76 4.12 12.83
C PRO A 53 8.12 2.93 13.54
N ARG A 54 6.83 3.02 13.90
CA ARG A 54 6.14 1.91 14.58
C ARG A 54 6.06 0.65 13.70
N SER A 55 5.77 0.81 12.42
CA SER A 55 5.77 -0.30 11.46
C SER A 55 7.17 -0.91 11.31
N MET A 56 8.22 -0.09 11.32
CA MET A 56 9.61 -0.55 11.30
C MET A 56 10.00 -1.30 12.57
N GLU A 57 9.49 -0.92 13.74
CA GLU A 57 9.68 -1.67 15.00
C GLU A 57 9.05 -3.07 14.92
N PHE A 58 7.88 -3.21 14.29
CA PHE A 58 7.29 -4.52 13.97
C PHE A 58 8.19 -5.30 13.01
N CYS A 59 8.66 -4.67 11.92
CA CYS A 59 9.59 -5.30 10.99
C CYS A 59 10.87 -5.78 11.68
N ARG A 60 11.38 -5.01 12.67
CA ARG A 60 12.51 -5.43 13.51
C ARG A 60 12.17 -6.67 14.35
N ARG A 61 11.01 -6.68 14.99
CA ARG A 61 10.54 -7.82 15.78
C ARG A 61 10.44 -9.09 14.94
N TRP A 62 9.96 -8.98 13.70
CA TRP A 62 9.86 -10.11 12.76
C TRP A 62 11.18 -10.46 12.08
N GLY A 63 12.24 -9.66 12.25
CA GLY A 63 13.56 -9.93 11.67
C GLY A 63 13.75 -9.43 10.23
N ILE A 64 12.85 -8.62 9.69
CA ILE A 64 12.90 -8.12 8.30
C ILE A 64 13.30 -6.64 8.15
N ALA A 65 13.52 -5.91 9.25
CA ALA A 65 13.82 -4.47 9.18
C ALA A 65 15.07 -4.15 8.33
N GLN A 66 16.10 -5.00 8.35
CA GLN A 66 17.29 -4.79 7.54
C GLN A 66 16.98 -4.92 6.05
N GLN A 67 16.15 -5.88 5.67
CA GLN A 67 15.73 -6.06 4.26
C GLN A 67 14.95 -4.83 3.75
N ILE A 68 14.11 -4.22 4.62
CA ILE A 68 13.39 -2.98 4.29
C ILE A 68 14.38 -1.82 4.10
N ARG A 69 15.41 -1.69 4.96
CA ARG A 69 16.45 -0.65 4.83
C ARG A 69 17.28 -0.78 3.56
N ASP A 70 17.50 -2.00 3.10
CA ASP A 70 18.32 -2.33 1.94
C ASP A 70 17.49 -2.54 0.66
N ALA A 71 16.20 -2.22 0.69
CA ALA A 71 15.27 -2.49 -0.42
C ALA A 71 15.59 -1.73 -1.72
N GLY A 72 16.38 -0.63 -1.66
CA GLY A 72 16.87 0.02 -2.88
C GLY A 72 16.75 1.54 -2.93
N TRP A 73 16.17 2.20 -1.93
CA TRP A 73 16.18 3.67 -1.90
C TRP A 73 17.61 4.20 -1.79
N PRO A 74 18.04 5.13 -2.69
CA PRO A 74 19.39 5.67 -2.63
C PRO A 74 19.65 6.42 -1.32
N LYS A 75 20.75 6.08 -0.64
CA LYS A 75 21.03 6.60 0.71
C LYS A 75 21.28 8.11 0.74
N ASP A 76 21.77 8.67 -0.36
CA ASP A 76 22.07 10.09 -0.56
C ASP A 76 20.92 10.89 -1.19
N HIS A 77 19.84 10.22 -1.61
CA HIS A 77 18.66 10.91 -2.18
C HIS A 77 18.03 11.85 -1.14
N PRO A 78 17.78 13.12 -1.49
CA PRO A 78 17.13 14.07 -0.59
C PRO A 78 15.72 13.59 -0.21
N LEU A 79 15.40 13.62 1.07
CA LEU A 79 14.04 13.35 1.57
C LEU A 79 13.18 14.63 1.64
N ASP A 80 13.63 15.67 0.97
CA ASP A 80 13.07 16.99 0.97
C ASP A 80 11.62 17.04 0.46
N VAL A 81 10.91 18.05 0.91
CA VAL A 81 9.61 18.45 0.38
C VAL A 81 9.75 19.86 -0.20
N ALA A 82 9.53 20.01 -1.50
CA ALA A 82 9.70 21.26 -2.22
C ALA A 82 8.36 21.77 -2.77
N TRP A 83 8.13 23.08 -2.68
CA TRP A 83 7.06 23.79 -3.37
C TRP A 83 7.64 24.51 -4.58
N VAL A 84 7.16 24.14 -5.76
CA VAL A 84 7.72 24.60 -7.03
C VAL A 84 6.61 24.99 -8.00
N THR A 85 6.89 25.88 -8.93
CA THR A 85 5.95 26.16 -10.03
C THR A 85 5.86 25.00 -11.02
N ALA A 86 6.94 24.30 -11.25
CA ALA A 86 7.13 23.02 -11.91
C ALA A 86 8.45 22.45 -11.42
N VAL A 87 8.74 21.18 -11.63
CA VAL A 87 10.00 20.56 -11.16
C VAL A 87 11.23 21.26 -11.73
N GLY A 88 11.23 21.57 -13.03
CA GLY A 88 12.28 22.39 -13.68
C GLY A 88 12.02 23.89 -13.63
N GLY A 89 11.02 24.34 -12.89
CA GLY A 89 10.62 25.73 -12.79
C GLY A 89 11.24 26.45 -11.60
N HIS A 90 10.48 27.36 -11.01
CA HIS A 90 10.92 28.17 -9.89
C HIS A 90 10.60 27.50 -8.56
N GLU A 91 11.62 27.35 -7.69
CA GLU A 91 11.42 26.90 -6.32
C GLU A 91 10.92 28.06 -5.46
N ILE A 92 9.75 27.85 -4.83
CA ILE A 92 9.11 28.82 -3.93
C ILE A 92 9.60 28.60 -2.51
N PHE A 93 9.66 27.35 -2.08
CA PHE A 93 10.07 26.99 -0.73
C PHE A 93 10.49 25.51 -0.67
N ARG A 94 11.39 25.17 0.26
CA ARG A 94 11.82 23.78 0.50
C ARG A 94 11.99 23.53 1.99
N VAL A 95 11.41 22.43 2.46
CA VAL A 95 11.73 21.84 3.76
C VAL A 95 12.79 20.76 3.53
N ARG A 96 13.94 20.92 4.15
CA ARG A 96 15.05 19.97 4.03
C ARG A 96 14.96 18.93 5.12
N PHE A 97 15.16 17.68 4.73
CA PHE A 97 15.28 16.54 5.62
C PHE A 97 16.60 15.82 5.33
N ALA A 98 17.25 15.36 6.39
CA ALA A 98 18.46 14.56 6.25
C ALA A 98 18.21 13.32 5.40
N SER A 99 19.06 13.06 4.42
CA SER A 99 19.08 11.81 3.67
C SER A 99 19.41 10.63 4.60
N TYR A 100 19.24 9.40 4.13
CA TYR A 100 19.59 8.23 4.95
C TYR A 100 21.10 8.14 5.24
N ALA A 101 21.94 8.72 4.38
CA ALA A 101 23.39 8.82 4.63
C ALA A 101 23.76 9.81 5.74
N GLU A 102 22.95 10.84 5.93
CA GLU A 102 23.17 11.92 6.88
C GLU A 102 22.36 11.80 8.18
N ARG A 103 21.38 10.90 8.21
CA ARG A 103 20.44 10.77 9.31
C ARG A 103 21.10 10.34 10.61
N ILE A 104 20.83 11.09 11.66
CA ILE A 104 21.09 10.69 13.05
C ILE A 104 19.86 9.94 13.56
N LEU A 105 20.06 8.79 14.20
CA LEU A 105 18.96 8.04 14.79
C LEU A 105 18.28 8.86 15.88
N PRO A 106 16.95 8.99 15.83
CA PRO A 106 16.21 9.72 16.85
C PRO A 106 16.18 8.92 18.17
N GLU A 107 16.13 9.63 19.29
CA GLU A 107 16.08 8.99 20.61
C GLU A 107 14.76 8.29 20.93
N TYR A 108 13.67 8.65 20.24
CA TYR A 108 12.32 8.13 20.52
C TYR A 108 12.01 6.77 19.88
N THR A 109 12.84 6.31 18.96
CA THR A 109 12.66 4.99 18.31
C THR A 109 14.00 4.39 17.89
N PRO A 110 14.19 3.07 18.04
CA PRO A 110 15.33 2.37 17.49
C PRO A 110 15.25 2.14 15.99
N GLU A 111 14.08 2.37 15.38
CA GLU A 111 13.80 2.11 13.96
C GLU A 111 13.11 3.32 13.33
N PRO A 112 13.87 4.24 12.73
CA PRO A 112 13.28 5.37 12.01
C PRO A 112 12.54 4.89 10.75
N GLU A 113 11.64 5.75 10.26
CA GLU A 113 10.90 5.45 9.03
C GLU A 113 11.82 5.18 7.84
N GLN A 114 11.35 4.35 6.91
CA GLN A 114 12.04 4.01 5.67
C GLN A 114 11.13 4.22 4.46
N VAL A 115 11.67 4.75 3.38
CA VAL A 115 11.00 4.72 2.08
C VAL A 115 11.20 3.32 1.51
N CYS A 116 10.10 2.60 1.42
CA CYS A 116 10.06 1.27 0.83
C CYS A 116 8.70 1.13 0.14
N PRO A 117 8.61 1.42 -1.16
CA PRO A 117 7.37 1.31 -1.89
C PRO A 117 6.84 -0.12 -1.90
N GLN A 118 5.53 -0.27 -2.07
CA GLN A 118 4.83 -1.54 -1.89
C GLN A 118 5.37 -2.66 -2.79
N ASN A 119 5.82 -2.34 -4.00
CA ASN A 119 6.44 -3.30 -4.93
C ASN A 119 7.79 -3.85 -4.43
N TRP A 120 8.45 -3.18 -3.50
CA TRP A 120 9.66 -3.70 -2.83
C TRP A 120 9.31 -4.42 -1.53
N PHE A 121 8.43 -3.83 -0.75
CA PHE A 121 8.11 -4.34 0.56
C PHE A 121 7.26 -5.63 0.50
N ALA A 122 6.31 -5.75 -0.43
CA ALA A 122 5.47 -6.95 -0.51
C ALA A 122 6.27 -8.23 -0.79
N PRO A 123 7.24 -8.28 -1.73
CA PRO A 123 8.11 -9.45 -1.89
C PRO A 123 8.95 -9.78 -0.64
N ILE A 124 9.44 -8.77 0.10
CA ILE A 124 10.19 -9.01 1.34
C ILE A 124 9.31 -9.75 2.35
N PHE A 125 8.07 -9.29 2.53
CA PHE A 125 7.11 -9.94 3.43
C PHE A 125 6.74 -11.34 2.96
N LEU A 126 6.41 -11.51 1.69
CA LEU A 126 6.04 -12.82 1.14
C LEU A 126 7.18 -13.83 1.25
N ASN A 127 8.40 -13.45 0.91
CA ASN A 127 9.57 -14.32 1.00
C ASN A 127 9.87 -14.73 2.45
N HIS A 128 9.72 -13.80 3.40
CA HIS A 128 9.92 -14.12 4.82
C HIS A 128 8.81 -15.03 5.36
N LEU A 129 7.56 -14.82 4.97
CA LEU A 129 6.45 -15.70 5.31
C LEU A 129 6.64 -17.11 4.77
N GLY A 130 7.33 -17.28 3.65
CA GLY A 130 7.74 -18.59 3.11
C GLY A 130 8.68 -19.40 4.01
N LEU A 131 9.23 -18.82 5.08
CA LEU A 131 10.01 -19.53 6.10
C LEU A 131 9.13 -20.26 7.14
N TYR A 132 7.83 -19.94 7.17
CA TYR A 132 6.86 -20.57 8.02
C TYR A 132 6.25 -21.82 7.35
N PRO A 133 5.41 -22.61 8.05
CA PRO A 133 4.81 -23.84 7.53
C PRO A 133 4.13 -23.68 6.16
N GLU A 134 4.19 -24.73 5.35
CA GLU A 134 3.53 -24.77 4.04
C GLU A 134 2.03 -24.47 4.15
N GLY A 135 1.53 -23.67 3.21
CA GLY A 135 0.12 -23.31 3.13
C GLY A 135 -0.26 -22.02 3.86
N LEU A 136 0.66 -21.37 4.58
CA LEU A 136 0.40 -20.10 5.24
C LEU A 136 -0.05 -18.99 4.25
N VAL A 137 0.52 -18.91 3.05
CA VAL A 137 0.12 -17.95 2.02
C VAL A 137 -0.37 -18.67 0.77
N LYS A 138 -1.60 -18.38 0.37
CA LYS A 138 -2.23 -18.87 -0.86
C LYS A 138 -2.52 -17.69 -1.78
N LEU A 139 -1.65 -17.47 -2.76
CA LEU A 139 -1.87 -16.54 -3.85
C LEU A 139 -2.86 -17.11 -4.87
N LEU A 140 -3.37 -16.28 -5.78
CA LEU A 140 -4.39 -16.66 -6.78
C LEU A 140 -5.58 -17.38 -6.14
N SER A 141 -5.93 -17.00 -4.91
CA SER A 141 -6.96 -17.63 -4.10
C SER A 141 -7.98 -16.57 -3.63
N ARG A 142 -9.21 -16.71 -4.13
CA ARG A 142 -10.29 -15.73 -3.89
C ARG A 142 -11.31 -16.31 -2.93
N LEU A 143 -11.69 -15.52 -1.92
CA LEU A 143 -12.86 -15.79 -1.09
C LEU A 143 -14.13 -15.56 -1.92
N ASP A 144 -14.94 -16.57 -2.11
CA ASP A 144 -16.23 -16.47 -2.80
C ASP A 144 -17.38 -16.20 -1.81
N SER A 145 -17.40 -16.94 -0.70
CA SER A 145 -18.38 -16.79 0.38
C SER A 145 -17.83 -17.32 1.69
N PHE A 146 -18.47 -16.95 2.78
CA PHE A 146 -18.22 -17.53 4.10
C PHE A 146 -19.51 -17.62 4.91
N GLU A 147 -19.53 -18.53 5.85
CA GLU A 147 -20.60 -18.71 6.82
C GLU A 147 -19.98 -18.74 8.21
N GLN A 148 -20.59 -18.05 9.15
CA GLN A 148 -20.24 -18.09 10.56
C GLN A 148 -21.17 -19.05 11.30
N THR A 149 -20.60 -20.02 12.01
CA THR A 149 -21.30 -20.99 12.83
C THR A 149 -20.89 -20.85 14.30
N ASP A 150 -21.53 -21.60 15.19
CA ASP A 150 -21.13 -21.64 16.61
C ASP A 150 -19.68 -22.20 16.77
N GLU A 151 -19.25 -23.07 15.87
CA GLU A 151 -17.95 -23.74 15.91
C GLU A 151 -16.83 -22.93 15.26
N GLY A 152 -17.15 -22.01 14.32
CA GLY A 152 -16.13 -21.24 13.59
C GLY A 152 -16.67 -20.62 12.30
N ILE A 153 -15.75 -20.48 11.35
CA ILE A 153 -15.97 -19.94 9.99
C ILE A 153 -15.78 -21.07 8.99
N ILE A 154 -16.71 -21.20 8.04
CA ILE A 154 -16.56 -22.05 6.86
C ILE A 154 -16.48 -21.13 5.64
N ALA A 155 -15.31 -21.04 5.02
CA ALA A 155 -15.05 -20.20 3.86
C ALA A 155 -14.94 -21.04 2.59
N GLN A 156 -15.58 -20.60 1.50
CA GLN A 156 -15.42 -21.18 0.17
C GLN A 156 -14.37 -20.37 -0.59
N VAL A 157 -13.26 -20.99 -0.95
CA VAL A 157 -12.11 -20.34 -1.57
C VAL A 157 -11.83 -20.98 -2.92
N THR A 158 -11.82 -20.17 -3.97
CA THR A 158 -11.48 -20.62 -5.32
C THR A 158 -10.01 -20.33 -5.62
N ASN A 159 -9.24 -21.37 -5.91
CA ASN A 159 -7.95 -21.23 -6.58
C ASN A 159 -8.20 -20.82 -8.03
N LEU A 160 -7.71 -19.64 -8.42
CA LEU A 160 -8.00 -19.03 -9.73
C LEU A 160 -7.18 -19.63 -10.87
N GLU A 161 -6.06 -20.29 -10.56
CA GLU A 161 -5.22 -20.96 -11.55
C GLU A 161 -5.80 -22.36 -11.89
N LEU A 162 -6.25 -23.08 -10.87
CA LEU A 162 -6.80 -24.42 -11.02
C LEU A 162 -8.32 -24.44 -11.27
N GLU A 163 -8.97 -23.27 -11.20
CA GLU A 163 -10.43 -23.12 -11.28
C GLU A 163 -11.20 -24.05 -10.33
N ARG A 164 -10.65 -24.26 -9.14
CA ARG A 164 -11.17 -25.18 -8.15
C ARG A 164 -11.51 -24.49 -6.85
N THR A 165 -12.73 -24.72 -6.37
CA THR A 165 -13.19 -24.26 -5.05
C THR A 165 -12.97 -25.34 -4.00
N GLU A 166 -12.42 -24.94 -2.85
CA GLU A 166 -12.23 -25.80 -1.69
C GLU A 166 -12.67 -25.07 -0.41
N PRO A 167 -13.19 -25.79 0.59
CA PRO A 167 -13.54 -25.19 1.87
C PRO A 167 -12.29 -25.00 2.73
N ILE A 168 -12.24 -23.86 3.44
CA ILE A 168 -11.32 -23.60 4.55
C ILE A 168 -12.16 -23.44 5.80
N GLN A 169 -11.83 -24.17 6.86
CA GLN A 169 -12.40 -24.02 8.18
C GLN A 169 -11.46 -23.25 9.08
N ALA A 170 -11.96 -22.22 9.74
CA ALA A 170 -11.18 -21.39 10.64
C ALA A 170 -11.96 -21.04 11.90
N GLN A 171 -11.27 -20.73 12.99
CA GLN A 171 -11.94 -20.23 14.19
C GLN A 171 -12.33 -18.76 14.04
N TYR A 172 -11.48 -17.98 13.34
CA TYR A 172 -11.68 -16.56 13.08
C TYR A 172 -11.37 -16.21 11.64
N LEU A 173 -12.01 -15.15 11.13
CA LEU A 173 -11.72 -14.55 9.85
C LEU A 173 -11.28 -13.11 10.05
N ILE A 174 -10.11 -12.75 9.50
CA ILE A 174 -9.60 -11.38 9.50
C ILE A 174 -9.72 -10.81 8.09
N ALA A 175 -10.57 -9.79 7.94
CA ALA A 175 -10.80 -9.12 6.68
C ALA A 175 -9.77 -8.02 6.47
N CYS A 176 -8.83 -8.25 5.55
CA CYS A 176 -7.84 -7.30 5.04
C CYS A 176 -8.10 -6.99 3.55
N ASP A 177 -9.35 -7.12 3.09
CA ASP A 177 -9.79 -7.05 1.70
C ASP A 177 -10.00 -5.61 1.17
N GLY A 178 -9.49 -4.63 1.91
CA GLY A 178 -9.33 -3.25 1.47
C GLY A 178 -10.60 -2.39 1.52
N ALA A 179 -10.50 -1.18 0.97
CA ALA A 179 -11.52 -0.13 1.06
C ALA A 179 -12.90 -0.54 0.52
N SER A 180 -12.94 -1.45 -0.45
CA SER A 180 -14.19 -1.96 -1.06
C SER A 180 -14.71 -3.23 -0.40
N SER A 181 -14.21 -3.57 0.78
CA SER A 181 -14.43 -4.82 1.51
C SER A 181 -15.78 -5.48 1.23
N ARG A 182 -15.72 -6.69 0.65
CA ARG A 182 -16.89 -7.55 0.45
C ARG A 182 -17.31 -8.21 1.74
N ILE A 183 -16.34 -8.52 2.61
CA ILE A 183 -16.60 -9.14 3.92
C ILE A 183 -17.37 -8.18 4.81
N ARG A 184 -16.95 -6.91 4.93
CA ARG A 184 -17.69 -5.89 5.67
C ARG A 184 -19.15 -5.80 5.22
N LYS A 185 -19.37 -5.75 3.89
CA LYS A 185 -20.71 -5.69 3.31
C LYS A 185 -21.52 -6.95 3.61
N ALA A 186 -20.91 -8.13 3.52
CA ALA A 186 -21.57 -9.39 3.83
C ALA A 186 -21.96 -9.50 5.31
N CYS A 187 -21.20 -8.89 6.21
CA CYS A 187 -21.54 -8.78 7.62
C CYS A 187 -22.61 -7.70 7.91
N GLY A 188 -23.05 -6.93 6.91
CA GLY A 188 -24.03 -5.84 7.10
C GLY A 188 -23.46 -4.66 7.90
N VAL A 189 -22.13 -4.53 8.01
CA VAL A 189 -21.51 -3.43 8.77
C VAL A 189 -21.49 -2.16 7.93
N GLU A 190 -22.24 -1.18 8.39
CA GLU A 190 -22.32 0.14 7.78
C GLU A 190 -21.06 0.98 8.06
N THR A 191 -20.87 2.03 7.28
CA THR A 191 -19.74 2.95 7.44
C THR A 191 -20.23 4.37 7.57
N SER A 192 -19.70 5.11 8.53
CA SER A 192 -19.85 6.56 8.59
C SER A 192 -18.80 7.24 7.69
N THR A 193 -19.15 8.40 7.13
CA THR A 193 -18.26 9.23 6.34
C THR A 193 -18.47 10.69 6.66
N PHE A 194 -17.37 11.44 6.82
CA PHE A 194 -17.43 12.88 7.06
C PHE A 194 -17.40 13.71 5.77
N HIS A 195 -16.93 13.11 4.68
CA HIS A 195 -16.74 13.78 3.39
C HIS A 195 -17.14 12.87 2.25
N GLY A 196 -17.70 13.45 1.19
CA GLY A 196 -17.99 12.72 -0.03
C GLY A 196 -16.72 12.16 -0.68
N THR A 197 -16.86 11.06 -1.40
CA THR A 197 -15.75 10.46 -2.17
C THR A 197 -15.28 11.44 -3.24
N GLN A 198 -13.99 11.75 -3.25
CA GLN A 198 -13.36 12.53 -4.31
C GLN A 198 -12.66 11.59 -5.30
N LYS A 199 -12.82 11.90 -6.59
CA LYS A 199 -12.21 11.14 -7.67
C LYS A 199 -10.89 11.79 -8.07
N PHE A 200 -9.89 10.96 -8.33
CA PHE A 200 -8.58 11.35 -8.82
C PHE A 200 -8.12 10.34 -9.88
N GLN A 201 -7.03 10.66 -10.51
CA GLN A 201 -6.28 9.81 -11.43
C GLN A 201 -4.87 9.65 -10.86
N SER A 202 -4.42 8.41 -10.67
CA SER A 202 -3.06 8.10 -10.24
C SER A 202 -2.25 7.72 -11.46
N VAL A 203 -1.24 8.51 -11.77
CA VAL A 203 -0.33 8.25 -12.89
C VAL A 203 1.04 7.88 -12.33
N VAL A 204 1.52 6.68 -12.63
CA VAL A 204 2.88 6.24 -12.34
C VAL A 204 3.67 6.23 -13.64
N PHE A 205 4.84 6.85 -13.65
CA PHE A 205 5.67 6.96 -14.82
C PHE A 205 7.17 6.88 -14.48
N LYS A 206 7.96 6.44 -15.45
CA LYS A 206 9.43 6.46 -15.39
C LYS A 206 9.98 7.67 -16.10
N ALA A 207 10.97 8.31 -15.50
CA ALA A 207 11.77 9.39 -16.05
C ALA A 207 13.17 9.37 -15.39
N PRO A 208 14.03 8.36 -15.70
CA PRO A 208 15.33 8.20 -15.03
C PRO A 208 16.28 9.36 -15.33
N GLU A 209 16.21 9.95 -16.53
CA GLU A 209 17.01 11.12 -16.89
C GLU A 209 16.63 12.35 -16.08
N LEU A 210 15.35 12.51 -15.70
CA LEU A 210 14.90 13.57 -14.81
C LEU A 210 15.60 13.49 -13.44
N ALA A 211 15.66 12.29 -12.86
CA ALA A 211 16.33 12.09 -11.58
C ALA A 211 17.81 12.46 -11.66
N ALA A 212 18.49 12.12 -12.76
CA ALA A 212 19.88 12.48 -13.00
C ALA A 212 20.09 13.99 -13.21
N GLN A 213 19.19 14.65 -13.95
CA GLN A 213 19.24 16.10 -14.20
C GLN A 213 19.04 16.92 -12.92
N LEU A 214 18.14 16.49 -12.06
CA LEU A 214 17.85 17.17 -10.79
C LEU A 214 18.99 17.02 -9.76
N GLY A 215 19.66 15.88 -9.73
CA GLY A 215 20.76 15.62 -8.80
C GLY A 215 20.38 15.99 -7.35
N LYS A 216 21.13 16.93 -6.74
CA LYS A 216 20.91 17.43 -5.38
C LYS A 216 19.65 18.28 -5.21
N ASP A 217 19.07 18.79 -6.30
CA ASP A 217 17.85 19.59 -6.28
C ASP A 217 16.60 18.70 -6.34
N ASN A 218 16.79 17.37 -6.39
CA ASN A 218 15.72 16.38 -6.27
C ASN A 218 15.02 16.51 -4.91
N ALA A 219 13.83 15.92 -4.82
CA ALA A 219 13.04 15.87 -3.58
C ALA A 219 12.21 14.59 -3.54
N MET A 220 11.82 14.18 -2.35
CA MET A 220 10.87 13.08 -2.19
C MET A 220 9.47 13.49 -2.67
N VAL A 221 9.09 14.76 -2.45
CA VAL A 221 7.79 15.31 -2.85
C VAL A 221 7.97 16.73 -3.40
N PHE A 222 7.41 16.96 -4.58
CA PHE A 222 7.22 18.28 -5.15
C PHE A 222 5.73 18.66 -5.07
N PHE A 223 5.40 19.70 -4.31
CA PHE A 223 4.09 20.32 -4.37
C PHE A 223 4.09 21.36 -5.49
N LEU A 224 3.27 21.11 -6.50
CA LEU A 224 3.19 21.98 -7.68
C LEU A 224 2.24 23.15 -7.39
N VAL A 225 2.71 24.37 -7.65
CA VAL A 225 1.98 25.62 -7.41
C VAL A 225 1.90 26.38 -8.72
N ASN A 226 0.99 25.99 -9.57
CA ASN A 226 0.71 26.67 -10.83
C ASN A 226 -0.78 26.55 -11.22
N PRO A 227 -1.28 27.35 -12.18
CA PRO A 227 -2.69 27.35 -12.53
C PRO A 227 -3.19 26.02 -13.13
N THR A 228 -2.29 25.25 -13.73
CA THR A 228 -2.64 24.04 -14.50
C THR A 228 -2.60 22.79 -13.63
N ILE A 229 -1.54 22.61 -12.83
CA ILE A 229 -1.31 21.43 -11.99
C ILE A 229 -1.03 21.92 -10.55
N GLN A 230 -1.81 21.44 -9.59
CA GLN A 230 -1.67 21.80 -8.17
C GLN A 230 -1.47 20.56 -7.29
N GLU A 231 -1.39 19.39 -7.91
CA GLU A 231 -1.26 18.11 -7.25
C GLU A 231 0.23 17.76 -7.03
N PRO A 232 0.53 16.97 -5.99
CA PRO A 232 1.92 16.60 -5.73
C PRO A 232 2.47 15.59 -6.72
N LEU A 233 3.71 15.81 -7.14
CA LEU A 233 4.57 14.83 -7.76
C LEU A 233 5.46 14.20 -6.70
N ARG A 234 5.49 12.88 -6.64
CA ARG A 234 6.26 12.13 -5.64
C ARG A 234 7.26 11.19 -6.30
N ALA A 235 8.50 11.19 -5.84
CA ALA A 235 9.44 10.12 -6.13
C ALA A 235 8.96 8.82 -5.44
N VAL A 236 8.95 7.70 -6.18
CA VAL A 236 8.52 6.39 -5.67
C VAL A 236 9.71 5.55 -5.25
N ASP A 237 10.76 5.49 -6.07
CA ASP A 237 11.96 4.67 -5.84
C ASP A 237 13.25 5.50 -5.66
N GLY A 238 13.18 6.81 -5.86
CA GLY A 238 14.35 7.70 -5.84
C GLY A 238 15.30 7.51 -7.02
N GLN A 239 14.95 6.71 -8.02
CA GLN A 239 15.78 6.35 -9.18
C GLN A 239 15.13 6.67 -10.53
N GLY A 240 13.98 7.36 -10.51
CA GLY A 240 13.30 7.79 -11.73
C GLY A 240 11.88 7.26 -11.88
N LEU A 241 11.36 6.51 -10.92
CA LEU A 241 9.95 6.20 -10.86
C LEU A 241 9.21 7.28 -10.07
N TYR A 242 8.21 7.89 -10.68
CA TYR A 242 7.43 8.96 -10.09
C TYR A 242 5.94 8.65 -10.09
N ARG A 243 5.21 9.27 -9.16
CA ARG A 243 3.75 9.26 -9.12
C ARG A 243 3.22 10.68 -9.12
N LEU A 244 2.28 10.96 -10.02
CA LEU A 244 1.49 12.18 -10.07
C LEU A 244 0.02 11.82 -9.78
N ILE A 245 -0.59 12.52 -8.82
CA ILE A 245 -2.03 12.40 -8.55
C ILE A 245 -2.71 13.59 -9.22
N LEU A 246 -3.72 13.36 -10.05
CA LEU A 246 -4.43 14.39 -10.79
C LEU A 246 -5.89 14.46 -10.38
N LYS A 247 -6.40 15.67 -10.15
CA LYS A 247 -7.85 15.91 -10.08
C LYS A 247 -8.43 15.89 -11.49
N PRO A 248 -9.67 15.42 -11.68
CA PRO A 248 -10.40 15.63 -12.93
C PRO A 248 -10.48 17.11 -13.27
N GLN A 249 -10.68 17.42 -14.53
CA GLN A 249 -10.97 18.80 -14.96
C GLN A 249 -12.31 19.27 -14.38
N ALA A 250 -12.58 20.58 -14.50
CA ALA A 250 -13.80 21.18 -13.96
C ALA A 250 -15.08 20.59 -14.57
N ASP A 251 -15.01 20.09 -15.80
CA ASP A 251 -16.08 19.39 -16.52
C ASP A 251 -16.18 17.89 -16.16
N GLY A 252 -15.32 17.40 -15.27
CA GLY A 252 -15.25 16.00 -14.87
C GLY A 252 -14.46 15.09 -15.80
N GLN A 253 -13.87 15.63 -16.86
CA GLN A 253 -13.07 14.83 -17.80
C GLN A 253 -11.73 14.42 -17.17
N VAL A 254 -11.22 13.27 -17.60
CA VAL A 254 -9.89 12.79 -17.24
C VAL A 254 -8.84 13.61 -18.00
N ARG A 255 -7.81 14.07 -17.31
CA ARG A 255 -6.69 14.79 -17.94
C ARG A 255 -5.83 13.84 -18.77
N ASP A 256 -5.30 14.35 -19.88
CA ASP A 256 -4.23 13.64 -20.58
C ASP A 256 -3.00 13.52 -19.67
N ALA A 257 -2.54 12.30 -19.47
CA ALA A 257 -1.47 12.01 -18.52
C ALA A 257 -0.12 12.55 -19.00
N THR A 258 0.15 12.49 -20.31
CA THR A 258 1.41 12.96 -20.88
C THR A 258 1.52 14.47 -20.78
N GLU A 259 0.47 15.19 -21.16
CA GLU A 259 0.40 16.65 -21.04
C GLU A 259 0.52 17.11 -19.59
N ALA A 260 -0.15 16.40 -18.67
CA ALA A 260 -0.09 16.70 -17.25
C ALA A 260 1.32 16.48 -16.66
N ILE A 261 1.99 15.37 -17.03
CA ILE A 261 3.37 15.11 -16.59
C ILE A 261 4.31 16.18 -17.15
N GLN A 262 4.21 16.50 -18.44
CA GLN A 262 5.04 17.54 -19.06
C GLN A 262 4.86 18.91 -18.40
N ALA A 263 3.62 19.28 -18.08
CA ALA A 263 3.33 20.51 -17.34
C ALA A 263 3.86 20.49 -15.90
N ALA A 264 3.86 19.32 -15.26
CA ALA A 264 4.37 19.15 -13.90
C ALA A 264 5.88 19.22 -13.82
N ILE A 265 6.60 18.60 -14.78
CA ILE A 265 8.05 18.56 -14.76
C ILE A 265 8.70 19.77 -15.46
N ALA A 266 8.12 20.28 -16.53
CA ALA A 266 8.63 21.40 -17.35
C ALA A 266 10.12 21.28 -17.73
N ILE A 267 10.58 20.04 -17.93
CA ILE A 267 11.91 19.65 -18.41
C ILE A 267 11.69 18.72 -19.57
N ASP A 268 12.43 18.95 -20.67
CA ASP A 268 12.41 18.03 -21.79
C ASP A 268 13.18 16.75 -21.42
N THR A 269 12.45 15.68 -21.20
CA THR A 269 12.99 14.39 -20.78
C THR A 269 12.08 13.26 -21.23
N PRO A 270 12.63 12.09 -21.62
CA PRO A 270 11.82 10.92 -21.94
C PRO A 270 10.99 10.46 -20.73
N ILE A 271 9.71 10.18 -21.01
CA ILE A 271 8.77 9.62 -20.02
C ILE A 271 8.16 8.32 -20.55
N GLU A 272 7.99 7.34 -19.66
CA GLU A 272 7.28 6.09 -19.91
C GLU A 272 6.15 5.96 -18.89
N ILE A 273 4.89 6.01 -19.32
CA ILE A 273 3.74 5.82 -18.43
C ILE A 273 3.61 4.33 -18.12
N ILE A 274 3.72 3.97 -16.86
CA ILE A 274 3.59 2.59 -16.37
C ILE A 274 2.14 2.27 -16.03
N SER A 275 1.43 3.18 -15.36
CA SER A 275 0.02 3.03 -15.04
C SER A 275 -0.69 4.37 -15.03
N ASN A 276 -1.99 4.33 -15.32
CA ASN A 276 -2.89 5.47 -15.27
C ASN A 276 -4.27 4.95 -14.81
N LEU A 277 -4.49 5.00 -13.50
CA LEU A 277 -5.62 4.34 -12.86
C LEU A 277 -6.50 5.33 -12.12
N PRO A 278 -7.83 5.13 -12.12
CA PRO A 278 -8.72 5.90 -11.27
C PRO A 278 -8.40 5.63 -9.80
N TRP A 279 -8.37 6.69 -9.00
CA TRP A 279 -8.16 6.63 -7.58
C TRP A 279 -9.24 7.42 -6.84
N HIS A 280 -9.66 6.90 -5.69
CA HIS A 280 -10.73 7.49 -4.92
C HIS A 280 -10.24 7.82 -3.50
N LEU A 281 -10.32 9.09 -3.15
CA LEU A 281 -10.13 9.53 -1.77
C LEU A 281 -11.45 9.34 -1.02
N THR A 282 -11.43 8.45 -0.06
CA THR A 282 -12.58 8.17 0.81
C THR A 282 -12.16 8.27 2.26
N HIS A 283 -13.05 8.82 3.08
CA HIS A 283 -12.91 8.83 4.54
C HIS A 283 -14.09 8.05 5.10
N ARG A 284 -13.85 6.83 5.47
CA ARG A 284 -14.90 5.93 6.00
C ARG A 284 -14.39 5.25 7.25
N VAL A 285 -15.27 5.07 8.21
CA VAL A 285 -15.02 4.28 9.41
C VAL A 285 -16.18 3.33 9.57
N ALA A 286 -15.90 2.04 9.72
CA ALA A 286 -16.91 1.04 10.02
C ALA A 286 -17.49 1.27 11.42
N GLU A 287 -18.79 1.12 11.57
CA GLU A 287 -19.47 1.30 12.87
C GLU A 287 -19.00 0.27 13.88
N HIS A 288 -18.64 -0.93 13.42
CA HIS A 288 -18.09 -2.00 14.23
C HIS A 288 -16.88 -2.62 13.52
N TYR A 289 -15.82 -2.95 14.28
CA TYR A 289 -14.62 -3.60 13.75
C TYR A 289 -14.67 -5.11 13.89
N ASN A 290 -15.66 -5.64 14.60
CA ASN A 290 -15.90 -7.08 14.69
C ASN A 290 -17.37 -7.41 14.49
N TYR A 291 -17.62 -8.57 13.93
CA TYR A 291 -18.93 -9.18 13.78
C TYR A 291 -18.82 -10.66 14.14
N GLY A 292 -19.05 -10.99 15.41
CA GLY A 292 -18.83 -12.33 15.94
C GLY A 292 -17.37 -12.76 15.79
N ARG A 293 -17.11 -13.73 14.93
CA ARG A 293 -15.77 -14.29 14.66
C ARG A 293 -15.05 -13.60 13.49
N VAL A 294 -15.66 -12.57 12.89
CA VAL A 294 -15.09 -11.80 11.77
C VAL A 294 -14.56 -10.46 12.28
N PHE A 295 -13.31 -10.14 11.96
CA PHE A 295 -12.65 -8.88 12.32
C PHE A 295 -12.30 -8.09 11.07
N LEU A 296 -12.62 -6.79 11.06
CA LEU A 296 -12.25 -5.86 9.99
C LEU A 296 -10.96 -5.13 10.38
N VAL A 297 -9.97 -5.10 9.47
CA VAL A 297 -8.64 -4.54 9.75
C VAL A 297 -8.14 -3.70 8.57
N GLY A 298 -7.47 -2.59 8.87
CA GLY A 298 -6.98 -1.66 7.86
C GLY A 298 -8.10 -1.03 7.05
N ASP A 299 -7.93 -0.90 5.73
CA ASP A 299 -8.90 -0.25 4.85
C ASP A 299 -10.28 -0.93 4.81
N SER A 300 -10.39 -2.19 5.24
CA SER A 300 -11.71 -2.85 5.40
C SER A 300 -12.51 -2.24 6.54
N ALA A 301 -11.83 -1.78 7.59
CA ALA A 301 -12.42 -1.14 8.77
C ALA A 301 -12.48 0.39 8.61
N HIS A 302 -11.42 1.02 8.12
CA HIS A 302 -11.34 2.47 7.97
C HIS A 302 -10.46 2.88 6.80
N THR A 303 -10.91 3.88 6.03
CA THR A 303 -10.11 4.50 4.98
C THR A 303 -9.73 5.92 5.41
N LEU A 304 -8.47 6.25 5.29
CA LEU A 304 -7.91 7.53 5.69
C LEU A 304 -7.39 8.31 4.49
N SER A 305 -7.26 9.64 4.67
CA SER A 305 -6.52 10.45 3.70
C SER A 305 -5.08 9.96 3.58
N PRO A 306 -4.49 9.95 2.38
CA PRO A 306 -3.07 9.65 2.20
C PRO A 306 -2.16 10.71 2.82
N SER A 307 -2.71 11.87 3.20
CA SER A 307 -1.96 12.94 3.86
C SER A 307 -1.38 12.46 5.18
N GLY A 308 -0.06 12.52 5.32
CA GLY A 308 0.67 12.04 6.50
C GLY A 308 1.10 10.57 6.45
N GLY A 309 0.67 9.78 5.46
CA GLY A 309 1.13 8.39 5.29
C GLY A 309 0.59 7.41 6.34
N PHE A 310 -0.56 7.70 6.93
CA PHE A 310 -1.09 6.91 8.05
C PHE A 310 -1.80 5.62 7.63
N GLY A 311 -2.26 5.46 6.38
CA GLY A 311 -3.12 4.34 5.98
C GLY A 311 -2.55 2.95 6.29
N MET A 312 -1.25 2.73 6.07
CA MET A 312 -0.59 1.47 6.43
C MET A 312 -0.02 1.51 7.86
N ASN A 313 0.31 2.69 8.36
CA ASN A 313 1.08 2.89 9.59
C ASN A 313 0.21 3.13 10.83
N THR A 314 -1.09 2.84 10.73
CA THR A 314 -2.07 3.03 11.83
C THR A 314 -2.18 1.79 12.68
#